data_29d7a2684aa6cd2dab67b3778405786c
#
_entry.id   29d7a2684aa6cd2dab67b3778405786c
#
_cell.length_a   1.000
_cell.length_b   1.000
_cell.length_c   1.000
_cell.angle_alpha   90.00
_cell.angle_beta   90.00
_cell.angle_gamma   90.00
#
_symmetry.space_group_name_H-M   'P 1'
#
loop_
_entity.id
_entity.type
_entity.pdbx_description
1 polymer ?
#
loop_
_entity_poly.entity_id
_entity_poly.type
_entity_poly.pdbx_seq_one_letter_code
_entity_poly.pdbx_strand_id
1 'polypeptide(L)'
;TYLDVFDNGKKSRQNLLTQEFNIQSNENRHVDWTAGAFGFYKDLTNRYLATFGEDKAYLLPMALDNAKYHNNTVTWGIAGYGQVTLKEIWPGMSLTAGLRYDYEKSELNYRDSLLFSGQQQYTSYHDSKEDKGFKTWLPKFSLLQRWNDNLSLYLSVSKGYKAGGYNIIVNEMSSQVVDLRYDEEKLWNYEIGMKYFSSDYKFNLNAALFYIDWKDQQIFVMGMMGPGIKNAGDAHSLGGEMDLRWEFLPNLTYILSAGYSHAEYYHNLDKSHEGNRIVMAPEFTGNTGFIYQKAVKTSCFRSFAASTTVTGFGTQYFDEANLLKQKPYFLWNLDLSISGKYADFRIWGKNILDKAFFTYMLNNPVG
;
A
#
# COMPACT_ATOMS: atom_id res chain seq x y z
N THR A 1 -8.51 32.38 -13.68
CA THR A 1 -8.97 32.97 -12.40
C THR A 1 -8.94 31.87 -11.36
N TYR A 2 -8.18 32.05 -10.28
CA TYR A 2 -8.25 31.12 -9.17
C TYR A 2 -9.50 31.46 -8.34
N LEU A 3 -10.27 30.45 -7.96
CA LEU A 3 -11.41 30.59 -7.04
C LEU A 3 -10.89 30.48 -5.61
N ASP A 4 -11.21 31.45 -4.77
CA ASP A 4 -10.95 31.43 -3.32
C ASP A 4 -12.11 30.71 -2.61
N VAL A 5 -12.11 29.37 -2.70
CA VAL A 5 -13.19 28.54 -2.20
C VAL A 5 -12.96 28.15 -0.74
N PHE A 6 -11.83 27.54 -0.43
CA PHE A 6 -11.43 27.22 0.94
C PHE A 6 -9.93 26.97 1.06
N ASP A 7 -9.39 27.24 2.24
CA ASP A 7 -8.08 26.81 2.69
C ASP A 7 -8.20 25.83 3.85
N ASN A 8 -7.25 24.93 4.00
CA ASN A 8 -7.27 23.97 5.07
C ASN A 8 -5.91 23.79 5.74
N GLY A 9 -5.96 23.60 7.04
CA GLY A 9 -4.80 23.32 7.85
C GLY A 9 -5.02 22.08 8.72
N LYS A 10 -4.07 21.17 8.71
CA LYS A 10 -4.07 19.98 9.57
C LYS A 10 -2.86 19.96 10.48
N LYS A 11 -3.10 19.77 11.79
CA LYS A 11 -2.06 19.50 12.78
C LYS A 11 -2.32 18.15 13.41
N SER A 12 -1.35 17.24 13.30
CA SER A 12 -1.41 15.90 13.90
C SER A 12 -0.28 15.71 14.90
N ARG A 13 -0.59 15.03 16.00
CA ARG A 13 0.40 14.55 16.98
C ARG A 13 0.13 13.08 17.24
N GLN A 14 1.15 12.26 17.11
CA GLN A 14 1.07 10.83 17.38
C GLN A 14 2.14 10.40 18.36
N ASN A 15 1.73 9.62 19.35
CA ASN A 15 2.61 8.85 20.22
C ASN A 15 2.35 7.36 19.93
N LEU A 16 3.40 6.60 19.73
CA LEU A 16 3.31 5.16 19.47
C LEU A 16 4.33 4.43 20.34
N LEU A 17 3.84 3.42 21.04
CA LEU A 17 4.65 2.45 21.78
C LEU A 17 4.36 1.07 21.20
N THR A 18 5.40 0.31 20.91
CA THR A 18 5.29 -1.09 20.46
C THR A 18 6.27 -1.95 21.23
N GLN A 19 5.85 -3.18 21.54
CA GLN A 19 6.71 -4.18 22.13
C GLN A 19 6.42 -5.55 21.50
N GLU A 20 7.48 -6.27 21.17
CA GLU A 20 7.42 -7.63 20.67
C GLU A 20 8.37 -8.54 21.44
N PHE A 21 7.89 -9.74 21.74
CA PHE A 21 8.67 -10.85 22.26
C PHE A 21 8.60 -11.99 21.25
N ASN A 22 9.75 -12.47 20.85
CA ASN A 22 9.89 -13.54 19.87
C ASN A 22 10.85 -14.59 20.40
N ILE A 23 10.45 -15.85 20.27
CA ILE A 23 11.26 -17.02 20.54
C ILE A 23 11.22 -17.94 19.34
N GLN A 24 12.34 -18.52 18.99
CA GLN A 24 12.45 -19.43 17.85
C GLN A 24 13.33 -20.63 18.19
N SER A 25 13.11 -21.73 17.50
CA SER A 25 13.98 -22.89 17.61
C SER A 25 15.39 -22.55 17.12
N ASN A 26 16.38 -23.24 17.65
CA ASN A 26 17.65 -23.34 16.96
C ASN A 26 17.46 -24.08 15.65
N GLU A 27 18.35 -23.84 14.68
CA GLU A 27 18.30 -24.52 13.40
C GLU A 27 18.29 -26.03 13.60
N ASN A 28 17.28 -26.67 13.03
CA ASN A 28 17.08 -28.12 13.13
C ASN A 28 16.84 -28.70 11.73
N ARG A 29 17.25 -29.95 11.54
CA ARG A 29 17.09 -30.62 10.25
C ARG A 29 15.64 -30.89 9.86
N HIS A 30 14.77 -31.14 10.86
CA HIS A 30 13.41 -31.59 10.60
C HIS A 30 12.33 -30.60 10.98
N VAL A 31 12.52 -29.80 12.03
CA VAL A 31 11.48 -28.91 12.55
C VAL A 31 12.08 -27.58 12.95
N ASP A 32 11.56 -26.50 12.36
CA ASP A 32 11.75 -25.14 12.86
C ASP A 32 10.44 -24.61 13.39
N TRP A 33 10.49 -23.84 14.46
CA TRP A 33 9.33 -23.15 14.96
C TRP A 33 9.67 -21.76 15.48
N THR A 34 8.67 -20.88 15.42
CA THR A 34 8.72 -19.53 15.96
C THR A 34 7.41 -19.28 16.69
N ALA A 35 7.48 -18.65 17.87
CA ALA A 35 6.31 -18.16 18.59
C ALA A 35 6.60 -16.78 19.15
N GLY A 36 5.57 -15.94 19.27
CA GLY A 36 5.75 -14.61 19.81
C GLY A 36 4.46 -13.96 20.25
N ALA A 37 4.64 -12.85 20.95
CA ALA A 37 3.58 -11.96 21.36
C ALA A 37 3.96 -10.52 20.98
N PHE A 38 2.98 -9.75 20.52
CA PHE A 38 3.13 -8.36 20.12
C PHE A 38 2.08 -7.52 20.82
N GLY A 39 2.44 -6.31 21.22
CA GLY A 39 1.49 -5.33 21.72
C GLY A 39 1.86 -3.92 21.27
N PHE A 40 0.84 -3.09 21.11
CA PHE A 40 1.04 -1.69 20.79
C PHE A 40 0.02 -0.79 21.47
N TYR A 41 0.41 0.47 21.66
CA TYR A 41 -0.42 1.56 22.12
C TYR A 41 -0.15 2.79 21.24
N LYS A 42 -1.20 3.37 20.67
CA LYS A 42 -1.14 4.56 19.79
C LYS A 42 -2.12 5.61 20.29
N ASP A 43 -1.65 6.81 20.53
CA ASP A 43 -2.45 8.00 20.82
C ASP A 43 -2.26 8.99 19.69
N LEU A 44 -3.32 9.25 18.93
CA LEU A 44 -3.33 10.12 17.75
C LEU A 44 -4.33 11.26 17.95
N THR A 45 -3.81 12.48 18.06
CA THR A 45 -4.63 13.69 18.08
C THR A 45 -4.54 14.41 16.74
N ASN A 46 -5.67 14.69 16.13
CA ASN A 46 -5.79 15.49 14.93
C ASN A 46 -6.62 16.75 15.21
N ARG A 47 -6.14 17.88 14.68
CA ARG A 47 -6.85 19.14 14.63
C ARG A 47 -6.86 19.60 13.18
N TYR A 48 -8.05 19.84 12.67
CA TYR A 48 -8.25 20.29 11.31
C TYR A 48 -9.06 21.60 11.34
N LEU A 49 -8.63 22.58 10.55
CA LEU A 49 -9.33 23.84 10.35
C LEU A 49 -9.55 24.00 8.84
N ALA A 50 -10.79 24.17 8.44
CA ALA A 50 -11.15 24.65 7.11
C ALA A 50 -11.64 26.09 7.24
N THR A 51 -11.10 26.98 6.42
CA THR A 51 -11.50 28.38 6.31
C THR A 51 -12.06 28.59 4.90
N PHE A 52 -13.30 29.04 4.80
CA PHE A 52 -14.01 29.21 3.53
C PHE A 52 -13.80 30.66 3.02
N GLY A 53 -13.39 30.76 1.77
CA GLY A 53 -13.09 32.02 1.10
C GLY A 53 -14.32 32.74 0.54
N GLU A 54 -14.07 33.77 -0.26
CA GLU A 54 -15.14 34.62 -0.85
C GLU A 54 -15.98 33.83 -1.88
N ASP A 55 -15.38 32.86 -2.58
CA ASP A 55 -16.05 32.03 -3.60
C ASP A 55 -16.72 30.76 -3.04
N LYS A 56 -16.86 30.63 -1.71
CA LYS A 56 -17.41 29.46 -1.04
C LYS A 56 -18.80 29.03 -1.52
N ALA A 57 -19.60 29.97 -2.03
CA ALA A 57 -20.94 29.70 -2.55
C ALA A 57 -20.95 28.70 -3.72
N TYR A 58 -19.82 28.53 -4.43
CA TYR A 58 -19.67 27.51 -5.48
C TYR A 58 -19.60 26.07 -4.92
N LEU A 59 -19.20 25.91 -3.65
CA LEU A 59 -19.04 24.60 -3.00
C LEU A 59 -20.17 24.30 -2.01
N LEU A 60 -20.61 25.32 -1.26
CA LEU A 60 -21.53 25.16 -0.16
C LEU A 60 -22.73 26.10 -0.31
N PRO A 61 -23.95 25.58 -0.28
CA PRO A 61 -25.17 26.43 -0.23
C PRO A 61 -25.34 27.14 1.11
N MET A 62 -24.39 26.97 2.05
CA MET A 62 -24.46 27.48 3.41
C MET A 62 -23.46 28.63 3.64
N ALA A 63 -23.88 29.61 4.43
CA ALA A 63 -23.02 30.72 4.85
C ALA A 63 -22.03 30.29 5.96
N LEU A 64 -21.10 29.39 5.66
CA LEU A 64 -20.09 28.87 6.58
C LEU A 64 -18.75 29.58 6.36
N ASP A 65 -18.13 30.09 7.43
CA ASP A 65 -16.84 30.78 7.38
C ASP A 65 -15.71 29.86 7.83
N ASN A 66 -15.93 29.06 8.88
CA ASN A 66 -14.91 28.16 9.39
C ASN A 66 -15.53 26.84 9.89
N ALA A 67 -14.76 25.74 9.74
CA ALA A 67 -15.06 24.47 10.37
C ALA A 67 -13.82 23.97 11.12
N LYS A 68 -13.99 23.64 12.39
CA LYS A 68 -12.93 23.04 13.23
C LYS A 68 -13.31 21.62 13.57
N TYR A 69 -12.38 20.71 13.34
CA TYR A 69 -12.49 19.31 13.72
C TYR A 69 -11.37 18.96 14.69
N HIS A 70 -11.74 18.38 15.81
CA HIS A 70 -10.80 17.88 16.80
C HIS A 70 -11.14 16.44 17.11
N ASN A 71 -10.22 15.55 16.84
CA ASN A 71 -10.35 14.18 17.26
C ASN A 71 -9.08 13.67 17.95
N ASN A 72 -9.30 12.86 18.96
CA ASN A 72 -8.28 12.08 19.61
C ASN A 72 -8.68 10.61 19.50
N THR A 73 -7.83 9.81 18.89
CA THR A 73 -8.02 8.36 18.73
C THR A 73 -6.96 7.64 19.53
N VAL A 74 -7.38 6.87 20.52
CA VAL A 74 -6.53 5.96 21.25
C VAL A 74 -6.78 4.55 20.73
N THR A 75 -5.73 3.91 20.24
CA THR A 75 -5.80 2.54 19.73
C THR A 75 -4.76 1.70 20.45
N TRP A 76 -5.15 0.54 20.93
CA TRP A 76 -4.23 -0.44 21.48
C TRP A 76 -4.57 -1.83 20.97
N GLY A 77 -3.59 -2.68 20.91
CA GLY A 77 -3.80 -4.05 20.44
C GLY A 77 -2.76 -5.00 21.01
N ILE A 78 -3.14 -6.26 21.03
CA ILE A 78 -2.30 -7.39 21.38
C ILE A 78 -2.45 -8.49 20.35
N ALA A 79 -1.37 -9.21 20.10
CA ALA A 79 -1.37 -10.37 19.22
C ALA A 79 -0.51 -11.48 19.79
N GLY A 80 -0.94 -12.71 19.57
CA GLY A 80 -0.14 -13.91 19.78
C GLY A 80 0.01 -14.67 18.48
N TYR A 81 1.18 -15.19 18.19
CA TYR A 81 1.42 -15.95 16.96
C TYR A 81 2.37 -17.11 17.15
N GLY A 82 2.23 -18.08 16.28
CA GLY A 82 3.13 -19.21 16.18
C GLY A 82 3.18 -19.76 14.76
N GLN A 83 4.33 -20.33 14.40
CA GLN A 83 4.54 -20.98 13.12
C GLN A 83 5.44 -22.20 13.33
N VAL A 84 5.14 -23.28 12.61
CA VAL A 84 5.95 -24.50 12.57
C VAL A 84 6.24 -24.83 11.11
N THR A 85 7.49 -25.16 10.83
CA THR A 85 7.94 -25.68 9.52
C THR A 85 8.49 -27.08 9.72
N LEU A 86 7.82 -28.06 9.12
CA LEU A 86 8.30 -29.42 8.99
C LEU A 86 9.13 -29.52 7.73
N LYS A 87 10.43 -29.84 7.86
CA LYS A 87 11.37 -29.97 6.77
C LYS A 87 11.55 -31.44 6.40
N GLU A 88 11.87 -31.70 5.13
CA GLU A 88 12.18 -33.05 4.63
C GLU A 88 11.07 -34.08 4.94
N ILE A 89 9.80 -33.65 4.90
CA ILE A 89 8.66 -34.58 4.98
C ILE A 89 8.63 -35.52 3.79
N TRP A 90 9.23 -35.11 2.69
CA TRP A 90 9.63 -35.81 1.49
C TRP A 90 10.94 -35.18 1.01
N PRO A 91 11.82 -35.86 0.25
CA PRO A 91 13.05 -35.27 -0.23
C PRO A 91 12.84 -33.88 -0.86
N GLY A 92 13.43 -32.85 -0.27
CA GLY A 92 13.32 -31.44 -0.67
C GLY A 92 11.98 -30.78 -0.35
N MET A 93 11.03 -31.44 0.33
CA MET A 93 9.71 -30.90 0.64
C MET A 93 9.64 -30.38 2.06
N SER A 94 9.09 -29.17 2.23
CA SER A 94 8.85 -28.56 3.54
C SER A 94 7.40 -28.02 3.61
N LEU A 95 6.74 -28.25 4.74
CA LEU A 95 5.40 -27.75 5.05
C LEU A 95 5.49 -26.75 6.19
N THR A 96 4.94 -25.57 5.98
CA THR A 96 4.82 -24.53 7.01
C THR A 96 3.35 -24.29 7.34
N ALA A 97 3.03 -24.29 8.64
CA ALA A 97 1.73 -23.86 9.15
C ALA A 97 1.95 -22.78 10.21
N GLY A 98 1.21 -21.69 10.09
CA GLY A 98 1.26 -20.56 11.00
C GLY A 98 -0.13 -20.08 11.37
N LEU A 99 -0.25 -19.55 12.57
CA LEU A 99 -1.47 -18.93 13.06
C LEU A 99 -1.13 -17.71 13.89
N ARG A 100 -1.84 -16.62 13.65
CA ARG A 100 -1.78 -15.41 14.47
C ARG A 100 -3.21 -15.04 14.88
N TYR A 101 -3.36 -14.61 16.11
CA TYR A 101 -4.59 -14.00 16.63
C TYR A 101 -4.29 -12.57 17.00
N ASP A 102 -5.08 -11.64 16.47
CA ASP A 102 -5.02 -10.21 16.78
C ASP A 102 -6.30 -9.77 17.49
N TYR A 103 -6.13 -8.96 18.51
CA TYR A 103 -7.15 -8.15 19.13
C TYR A 103 -6.71 -6.69 19.16
N GLU A 104 -7.54 -5.80 18.61
CA GLU A 104 -7.30 -4.36 18.60
C GLU A 104 -8.55 -3.64 19.09
N LYS A 105 -8.39 -2.61 19.91
CA LYS A 105 -9.45 -1.72 20.33
C LYS A 105 -9.08 -0.28 20.02
N SER A 106 -10.01 0.45 19.36
CA SER A 106 -9.88 1.85 19.04
C SER A 106 -10.97 2.64 19.73
N GLU A 107 -10.61 3.72 20.40
CA GLU A 107 -11.50 4.66 21.10
C GLU A 107 -11.33 6.04 20.49
N LEU A 108 -12.43 6.66 20.07
CA LEU A 108 -12.45 7.98 19.47
C LEU A 108 -13.15 8.97 20.40
N ASN A 109 -12.52 10.14 20.62
CA ASN A 109 -13.17 11.34 21.08
C ASN A 109 -13.21 12.32 19.91
N TYR A 110 -14.40 12.62 19.42
CA TYR A 110 -14.64 13.48 18.25
C TYR A 110 -15.41 14.72 18.63
N ARG A 111 -14.95 15.87 18.19
CA ARG A 111 -15.66 17.14 18.32
C ARG A 111 -15.47 17.97 17.06
N ASP A 112 -16.56 18.52 16.54
CA ASP A 112 -16.53 19.56 15.54
C ASP A 112 -17.23 20.84 16.02
N SER A 113 -16.89 21.94 15.36
CA SER A 113 -17.49 23.25 15.64
C SER A 113 -17.48 24.09 14.36
N LEU A 114 -18.61 24.66 14.03
CA LEU A 114 -18.85 25.44 12.84
C LEU A 114 -19.02 26.92 13.20
N LEU A 115 -18.45 27.80 12.39
CA LEU A 115 -18.69 29.24 12.46
C LEU A 115 -19.44 29.69 11.21
N PHE A 116 -20.69 30.09 11.36
CA PHE A 116 -21.50 30.59 10.26
C PHE A 116 -21.29 32.10 10.06
N SER A 117 -21.43 32.57 8.82
CA SER A 117 -21.28 34.00 8.46
C SER A 117 -22.20 34.87 9.29
N GLY A 118 -21.63 35.94 9.85
CA GLY A 118 -22.34 36.86 10.74
C GLY A 118 -22.41 36.41 12.20
N GLN A 119 -21.93 35.22 12.55
CA GLN A 119 -21.80 34.78 13.95
C GLN A 119 -20.44 35.15 14.51
N GLN A 120 -20.39 35.45 15.80
CA GLN A 120 -19.14 35.74 16.52
C GLN A 120 -18.61 34.52 17.28
N GLN A 121 -19.39 33.46 17.41
CA GLN A 121 -19.04 32.27 18.19
C GLN A 121 -19.25 30.98 17.36
N TYR A 122 -18.37 30.02 17.58
CA TYR A 122 -18.52 28.69 17.02
C TYR A 122 -19.69 27.95 17.65
N THR A 123 -20.50 27.30 16.84
CA THR A 123 -21.51 26.36 17.27
C THR A 123 -20.96 24.95 17.27
N SER A 124 -21.01 24.25 18.40
CA SER A 124 -20.66 22.81 18.44
C SER A 124 -21.73 22.03 17.70
N TYR A 125 -21.34 21.19 16.79
CA TYR A 125 -22.26 20.41 15.98
C TYR A 125 -22.29 18.95 16.44
N HIS A 126 -21.11 18.33 16.64
CA HIS A 126 -20.98 17.00 17.19
C HIS A 126 -19.99 16.99 18.37
N ASP A 127 -20.28 16.22 19.40
CA ASP A 127 -19.39 15.87 20.49
C ASP A 127 -19.69 14.41 20.86
N SER A 128 -18.93 13.47 20.33
CA SER A 128 -19.20 12.04 20.48
C SER A 128 -17.98 11.26 20.94
N LYS A 129 -18.26 10.18 21.66
CA LYS A 129 -17.26 9.17 22.02
C LYS A 129 -17.71 7.85 21.42
N GLU A 130 -16.79 7.21 20.71
CA GLU A 130 -17.03 5.95 20.07
C GLU A 130 -15.94 4.97 20.46
N ASP A 131 -16.26 3.70 20.56
CA ASP A 131 -15.28 2.66 20.70
C ASP A 131 -15.62 1.44 19.84
N LYS A 132 -14.61 0.77 19.34
CA LYS A 132 -14.75 -0.46 18.54
C LYS A 132 -13.58 -1.39 18.75
N GLY A 133 -13.90 -2.66 18.96
CA GLY A 133 -12.93 -3.74 19.02
C GLY A 133 -12.95 -4.57 17.74
N PHE A 134 -11.76 -4.98 17.29
CA PHE A 134 -11.53 -5.85 16.15
C PHE A 134 -10.81 -7.10 16.63
N LYS A 135 -11.17 -8.25 16.10
CA LYS A 135 -10.51 -9.52 16.43
C LYS A 135 -10.47 -10.40 15.20
N THR A 136 -9.33 -11.01 14.97
CA THR A 136 -9.17 -11.86 13.79
C THR A 136 -8.17 -12.99 14.01
N TRP A 137 -8.42 -14.10 13.31
CA TRP A 137 -7.48 -15.19 13.15
C TRP A 137 -6.88 -15.14 11.75
N LEU A 138 -5.56 -15.22 11.68
CA LEU A 138 -4.76 -15.11 10.46
C LEU A 138 -3.97 -16.41 10.24
N PRO A 139 -4.58 -17.43 9.66
CA PRO A 139 -3.90 -18.65 9.28
C PRO A 139 -3.00 -18.42 8.06
N LYS A 140 -1.90 -19.17 8.01
CA LYS A 140 -0.98 -19.28 6.88
C LYS A 140 -0.56 -20.72 6.69
N PHE A 141 -0.60 -21.20 5.44
CA PHE A 141 -0.08 -22.49 5.04
C PHE A 141 0.82 -22.31 3.82
N SER A 142 1.95 -23.02 3.79
CA SER A 142 2.85 -23.01 2.66
C SER A 142 3.52 -24.37 2.48
N LEU A 143 3.56 -24.83 1.24
CA LEU A 143 4.28 -26.03 0.81
C LEU A 143 5.41 -25.59 -0.11
N LEU A 144 6.63 -25.94 0.22
CA LEU A 144 7.83 -25.71 -0.59
C LEU A 144 8.38 -27.04 -1.06
N GLN A 145 8.62 -27.18 -2.35
CA GLN A 145 9.34 -28.29 -2.94
C GLN A 145 10.64 -27.78 -3.59
N ARG A 146 11.78 -28.19 -3.08
CA ARG A 146 13.07 -28.04 -3.72
C ARG A 146 13.33 -29.27 -4.58
N TRP A 147 13.30 -29.10 -5.90
CA TRP A 147 13.58 -30.19 -6.84
C TRP A 147 15.07 -30.52 -6.95
N ASN A 148 15.85 -29.47 -6.85
CA ASN A 148 17.32 -29.53 -6.79
C ASN A 148 17.86 -28.21 -6.22
N ASP A 149 19.17 -28.03 -6.20
CA ASP A 149 19.78 -26.81 -5.65
C ASP A 149 19.42 -25.54 -6.44
N ASN A 150 18.94 -25.68 -7.67
CA ASN A 150 18.65 -24.57 -8.57
C ASN A 150 17.16 -24.20 -8.66
N LEU A 151 16.25 -25.16 -8.44
CA LEU A 151 14.81 -24.99 -8.66
C LEU A 151 13.98 -25.29 -7.41
N SER A 152 13.19 -24.31 -7.01
CA SER A 152 12.17 -24.47 -5.96
C SER A 152 10.81 -24.03 -6.46
N LEU A 153 9.77 -24.78 -6.12
CA LEU A 153 8.37 -24.42 -6.31
C LEU A 153 7.70 -24.28 -4.97
N TYR A 154 6.73 -23.38 -4.86
CA TYR A 154 5.93 -23.24 -3.65
C TYR A 154 4.46 -22.98 -3.94
N LEU A 155 3.63 -23.40 -3.00
CA LEU A 155 2.21 -23.03 -2.88
C LEU A 155 2.04 -22.33 -1.55
N SER A 156 1.24 -21.28 -1.50
CA SER A 156 0.89 -20.64 -0.23
C SER A 156 -0.56 -20.18 -0.21
N VAL A 157 -1.17 -20.27 0.98
CA VAL A 157 -2.50 -19.74 1.28
C VAL A 157 -2.37 -18.97 2.58
N SER A 158 -2.81 -17.72 2.58
CA SER A 158 -2.75 -16.89 3.79
C SER A 158 -3.92 -15.93 3.86
N LYS A 159 -4.36 -15.65 5.09
CA LYS A 159 -5.35 -14.63 5.38
C LYS A 159 -4.66 -13.35 5.82
N GLY A 160 -5.05 -12.22 5.21
CA GLY A 160 -4.66 -10.87 5.59
C GLY A 160 -5.81 -10.11 6.25
N TYR A 161 -5.46 -9.03 6.95
CA TYR A 161 -6.40 -8.21 7.69
C TYR A 161 -5.88 -6.78 7.81
N LYS A 162 -6.82 -5.82 7.76
CA LYS A 162 -6.56 -4.42 8.06
C LYS A 162 -7.69 -3.94 8.96
N ALA A 163 -7.36 -3.43 10.14
CA ALA A 163 -8.35 -2.96 11.10
C ALA A 163 -9.20 -1.84 10.51
N GLY A 164 -10.43 -1.74 10.95
CA GLY A 164 -11.27 -0.58 10.74
C GLY A 164 -10.81 0.62 11.56
N GLY A 165 -11.54 1.70 11.51
CA GLY A 165 -11.17 2.91 12.22
C GLY A 165 -12.20 4.01 12.12
N TYR A 166 -11.72 5.24 12.29
CA TYR A 166 -12.55 6.43 12.31
C TYR A 166 -12.03 7.48 11.34
N ASN A 167 -12.96 8.13 10.64
CA ASN A 167 -12.67 9.27 9.80
C ASN A 167 -12.48 10.54 10.63
N ILE A 168 -11.61 11.42 10.17
CA ILE A 168 -11.29 12.68 10.85
C ILE A 168 -12.40 13.71 10.63
N ILE A 169 -13.05 13.63 9.46
CA ILE A 169 -14.08 14.56 8.99
C ILE A 169 -15.27 13.74 8.59
N VAL A 170 -16.40 13.98 9.24
CA VAL A 170 -17.69 13.42 8.86
C VAL A 170 -18.38 14.43 7.95
N ASN A 171 -18.79 13.97 6.77
CA ASN A 171 -19.43 14.84 5.79
C ASN A 171 -20.86 14.40 5.51
N GLU A 172 -21.79 14.90 6.30
CA GLU A 172 -23.23 14.64 6.11
C GLU A 172 -23.86 15.46 4.96
N MET A 173 -23.13 16.46 4.42
CA MET A 173 -23.64 17.39 3.42
C MET A 173 -23.29 17.03 1.98
N SER A 174 -22.58 15.93 1.75
CA SER A 174 -22.15 15.48 0.43
C SER A 174 -22.96 14.25 -0.03
N SER A 175 -23.19 14.14 -1.31
CA SER A 175 -23.74 12.91 -1.92
C SER A 175 -22.82 11.69 -1.76
N GLN A 176 -21.56 11.91 -1.36
CA GLN A 176 -20.63 10.88 -0.90
C GLN A 176 -20.51 10.96 0.61
N VAL A 177 -21.47 10.35 1.31
CA VAL A 177 -21.42 10.24 2.78
C VAL A 177 -20.21 9.41 3.17
N VAL A 178 -19.28 10.04 3.91
CA VAL A 178 -18.19 9.33 4.56
C VAL A 178 -18.61 9.16 6.01
N ASP A 179 -18.96 7.94 6.39
CA ASP A 179 -19.34 7.62 7.76
C ASP A 179 -18.21 7.91 8.74
N LEU A 180 -18.57 8.22 9.98
CA LEU A 180 -17.58 8.39 11.05
C LEU A 180 -16.72 7.16 11.21
N ARG A 181 -17.29 5.96 11.02
CA ARG A 181 -16.61 4.66 11.16
C ARG A 181 -16.50 3.96 9.82
N TYR A 182 -15.43 3.21 9.67
CA TYR A 182 -15.27 2.20 8.63
C TYR A 182 -14.85 0.87 9.25
N ASP A 183 -15.29 -0.21 8.62
CA ASP A 183 -15.08 -1.57 9.12
C ASP A 183 -13.74 -2.16 8.68
N GLU A 184 -13.39 -3.29 9.25
CA GLU A 184 -12.18 -4.01 8.90
C GLU A 184 -12.26 -4.59 7.47
N GLU A 185 -11.13 -4.60 6.82
CA GLU A 185 -10.89 -5.26 5.54
C GLU A 185 -10.22 -6.62 5.78
N LYS A 186 -10.64 -7.65 5.06
CA LYS A 186 -10.08 -9.00 5.12
C LYS A 186 -9.77 -9.49 3.73
N LEU A 187 -8.71 -10.28 3.60
CA LEU A 187 -8.37 -10.90 2.32
C LEU A 187 -7.84 -12.31 2.51
N TRP A 188 -8.06 -13.14 1.50
CA TRP A 188 -7.35 -14.39 1.31
C TRP A 188 -6.44 -14.27 0.09
N ASN A 189 -5.18 -14.67 0.26
CA ASN A 189 -4.21 -14.76 -0.82
C ASN A 189 -3.88 -16.24 -1.08
N TYR A 190 -4.01 -16.64 -2.35
CA TYR A 190 -3.63 -17.96 -2.88
C TYR A 190 -2.54 -17.73 -3.90
N GLU A 191 -1.39 -18.37 -3.73
CA GLU A 191 -0.22 -18.11 -4.55
C GLU A 191 0.52 -19.40 -4.90
N ILE A 192 0.95 -19.52 -6.15
CA ILE A 192 1.90 -20.51 -6.62
C ILE A 192 3.09 -19.77 -7.22
N GLY A 193 4.29 -20.18 -6.87
CA GLY A 193 5.47 -19.54 -7.41
C GLY A 193 6.63 -20.51 -7.60
N MET A 194 7.60 -20.01 -8.37
CA MET A 194 8.86 -20.70 -8.59
C MET A 194 10.04 -19.77 -8.41
N LYS A 195 11.17 -20.35 -7.99
CA LYS A 195 12.48 -19.69 -7.92
C LYS A 195 13.49 -20.59 -8.63
N TYR A 196 14.16 -20.01 -9.59
CA TYR A 196 15.21 -20.68 -10.34
C TYR A 196 16.47 -19.82 -10.40
N PHE A 197 17.62 -20.41 -10.20
CA PHE A 197 18.92 -19.80 -10.45
C PHE A 197 19.87 -20.81 -11.12
N SER A 198 20.64 -20.33 -12.08
CA SER A 198 21.65 -21.17 -12.74
C SER A 198 22.79 -21.52 -11.79
N SER A 199 23.46 -22.63 -12.02
CA SER A 199 24.55 -23.10 -11.16
C SER A 199 25.76 -22.14 -11.10
N ASP A 200 25.91 -21.27 -12.10
CA ASP A 200 26.91 -20.21 -12.14
C ASP A 200 26.37 -18.85 -11.58
N TYR A 201 25.12 -18.83 -11.07
CA TYR A 201 24.42 -17.65 -10.51
C TYR A 201 24.26 -16.46 -11.47
N LYS A 202 24.48 -16.66 -12.77
CA LYS A 202 24.33 -15.60 -13.77
C LYS A 202 22.90 -15.40 -14.20
N PHE A 203 22.04 -16.41 -14.06
CA PHE A 203 20.62 -16.33 -14.36
C PHE A 203 19.80 -16.60 -13.10
N ASN A 204 18.90 -15.67 -12.75
CA ASN A 204 17.97 -15.79 -11.64
C ASN A 204 16.58 -15.40 -12.12
N LEU A 205 15.60 -16.27 -11.89
CA LEU A 205 14.19 -16.05 -12.25
C LEU A 205 13.32 -16.41 -11.06
N ASN A 206 12.49 -15.44 -10.63
CA ASN A 206 11.39 -15.66 -9.72
C ASN A 206 10.10 -15.36 -10.48
N ALA A 207 9.09 -16.20 -10.32
CA ALA A 207 7.76 -15.97 -10.88
C ALA A 207 6.69 -16.46 -9.92
N ALA A 208 5.57 -15.76 -9.86
CA ALA A 208 4.41 -16.15 -9.09
C ALA A 208 3.11 -15.85 -9.85
N LEU A 209 2.10 -16.67 -9.60
CA LEU A 209 0.71 -16.41 -9.95
C LEU A 209 -0.08 -16.36 -8.66
N PHE A 210 -1.02 -15.43 -8.57
CA PHE A 210 -1.81 -15.23 -7.36
C PHE A 210 -3.28 -14.99 -7.67
N TYR A 211 -4.11 -15.35 -6.71
CA TYR A 211 -5.50 -14.94 -6.62
C TYR A 211 -5.77 -14.38 -5.23
N ILE A 212 -6.34 -13.18 -5.17
CA ILE A 212 -6.70 -12.49 -3.93
C ILE A 212 -8.22 -12.31 -3.91
N ASP A 213 -8.87 -12.75 -2.84
CA ASP A 213 -10.27 -12.47 -2.54
C ASP A 213 -10.35 -11.46 -1.40
N TRP A 214 -10.88 -10.28 -1.68
CA TRP A 214 -11.02 -9.16 -0.74
C TRP A 214 -12.45 -8.99 -0.28
N LYS A 215 -12.63 -8.83 1.02
CA LYS A 215 -13.90 -8.51 1.66
C LYS A 215 -13.81 -7.14 2.32
N ASP A 216 -14.88 -6.33 2.15
CA ASP A 216 -15.03 -5.02 2.76
C ASP A 216 -13.83 -4.09 2.47
N GLN A 217 -13.38 -4.05 1.22
CA GLN A 217 -12.18 -3.28 0.81
C GLN A 217 -12.30 -1.82 1.25
N GLN A 218 -11.30 -1.35 1.99
CA GLN A 218 -11.20 0.05 2.40
C GLN A 218 -10.59 0.88 1.27
N ILE A 219 -11.34 1.87 0.79
CA ILE A 219 -10.86 2.82 -0.21
C ILE A 219 -10.78 4.22 0.34
N PHE A 220 -9.83 4.98 -0.20
CA PHE A 220 -9.71 6.40 0.05
C PHE A 220 -10.66 7.16 -0.87
N VAL A 221 -11.46 8.04 -0.31
CA VAL A 221 -12.38 8.93 -1.04
C VAL A 221 -12.12 10.37 -0.65
N MET A 222 -12.33 11.28 -1.60
CA MET A 222 -12.29 12.71 -1.32
C MET A 222 -13.71 13.21 -1.18
N GLY A 223 -14.11 13.53 0.04
CA GLY A 223 -15.33 14.24 0.32
C GLY A 223 -15.16 15.75 0.13
N MET A 224 -16.26 16.49 0.14
CA MET A 224 -16.29 17.95 -0.02
C MET A 224 -15.44 18.68 1.03
N MET A 225 -15.40 18.16 2.26
CA MET A 225 -14.69 18.78 3.40
C MET A 225 -13.30 18.17 3.63
N GLY A 226 -12.89 17.16 2.87
CA GLY A 226 -11.61 16.53 3.00
C GLY A 226 -11.63 15.01 2.78
N PRO A 227 -10.47 14.36 2.97
CA PRO A 227 -10.33 12.94 2.71
C PRO A 227 -10.98 12.07 3.78
N GLY A 228 -11.51 10.93 3.34
CA GLY A 228 -12.02 9.89 4.20
C GLY A 228 -11.75 8.48 3.67
N ILE A 229 -12.11 7.51 4.47
CA ILE A 229 -12.06 6.08 4.13
C ILE A 229 -13.49 5.53 4.21
N LYS A 230 -13.87 4.74 3.24
CA LYS A 230 -15.10 3.93 3.28
C LYS A 230 -14.80 2.48 2.87
N ASN A 231 -15.66 1.55 3.28
CA ASN A 231 -15.65 0.22 2.71
C ASN A 231 -16.41 0.28 1.39
N ALA A 232 -15.76 -0.08 0.28
CA ALA A 232 -16.38 -0.02 -1.05
C ALA A 232 -17.20 -1.26 -1.37
N GLY A 233 -16.78 -2.41 -0.81
CA GLY A 233 -17.37 -3.71 -1.07
C GLY A 233 -16.32 -4.80 -1.25
N ASP A 234 -16.69 -5.85 -1.95
CA ASP A 234 -15.84 -7.02 -2.17
C ASP A 234 -15.18 -6.94 -3.55
N ALA A 235 -13.91 -7.29 -3.59
CA ALA A 235 -13.12 -7.29 -4.81
C ALA A 235 -12.30 -8.59 -4.94
N HIS A 236 -11.86 -8.89 -6.15
CA HIS A 236 -10.86 -9.93 -6.35
C HIS A 236 -9.75 -9.45 -7.28
N SER A 237 -8.62 -10.10 -7.19
CA SER A 237 -7.49 -9.86 -8.08
C SER A 237 -6.88 -11.16 -8.53
N LEU A 238 -6.75 -11.37 -9.83
CA LEU A 238 -6.00 -12.46 -10.43
C LEU A 238 -4.80 -11.86 -11.15
N GLY A 239 -3.61 -12.37 -10.86
CA GLY A 239 -2.42 -11.79 -11.43
C GLY A 239 -1.22 -12.69 -11.42
N GLY A 240 -0.12 -12.14 -11.91
CA GLY A 240 1.18 -12.78 -11.89
C GLY A 240 2.29 -11.76 -11.88
N GLU A 241 3.42 -12.18 -11.35
CA GLU A 241 4.62 -11.37 -11.28
C GLU A 241 5.85 -12.18 -11.65
N MET A 242 6.86 -11.50 -12.17
CA MET A 242 8.11 -12.10 -12.57
C MET A 242 9.26 -11.13 -12.35
N ASP A 243 10.34 -11.64 -11.77
CA ASP A 243 11.62 -10.96 -11.66
C ASP A 243 12.71 -11.80 -12.30
N LEU A 244 13.44 -11.19 -13.23
CA LEU A 244 14.56 -11.80 -13.95
C LEU A 244 15.81 -10.96 -13.79
N ARG A 245 16.92 -11.62 -13.48
CA ARG A 245 18.26 -11.05 -13.53
C ARG A 245 19.17 -12.00 -14.31
N TRP A 246 19.80 -11.50 -15.38
CA TRP A 246 20.64 -12.32 -16.26
C TRP A 246 21.92 -11.60 -16.67
N GLU A 247 23.05 -12.07 -16.16
CA GLU A 247 24.37 -11.66 -16.64
C GLU A 247 24.69 -12.45 -17.92
N PHE A 248 24.20 -11.97 -19.06
CA PHE A 248 24.32 -12.66 -20.34
C PHE A 248 25.69 -12.42 -21.03
N LEU A 249 26.41 -11.37 -20.64
CA LEU A 249 27.80 -11.10 -20.99
C LEU A 249 28.59 -10.73 -19.73
N PRO A 250 29.91 -10.94 -19.70
CA PRO A 250 30.74 -10.52 -18.56
C PRO A 250 30.51 -9.03 -18.23
N ASN A 251 30.15 -8.74 -16.97
CA ASN A 251 29.86 -7.39 -16.47
C ASN A 251 28.60 -6.73 -17.02
N LEU A 252 27.79 -7.38 -17.86
CA LEU A 252 26.57 -6.84 -18.41
C LEU A 252 25.38 -7.70 -17.99
N THR A 253 24.52 -7.11 -17.17
CA THR A 253 23.34 -7.75 -16.61
C THR A 253 22.07 -7.13 -17.23
N TYR A 254 21.18 -7.97 -17.75
CA TYR A 254 19.81 -7.61 -18.07
C TYR A 254 18.94 -7.83 -16.84
N ILE A 255 18.01 -6.88 -16.58
CA ILE A 255 17.00 -6.97 -15.53
C ILE A 255 15.61 -6.80 -16.14
N LEU A 256 14.66 -7.56 -15.63
CA LEU A 256 13.25 -7.45 -15.95
C LEU A 256 12.44 -7.77 -14.71
N SER A 257 11.57 -6.83 -14.31
CA SER A 257 10.48 -7.05 -13.36
C SER A 257 9.18 -6.73 -14.07
N ALA A 258 8.19 -7.60 -14.00
CA ALA A 258 6.89 -7.43 -14.61
C ALA A 258 5.80 -7.94 -13.68
N GLY A 259 4.73 -7.18 -13.55
CA GLY A 259 3.53 -7.55 -12.82
C GLY A 259 2.29 -7.26 -13.65
N TYR A 260 1.35 -8.18 -13.63
CA TYR A 260 0.01 -8.03 -14.20
C TYR A 260 -1.02 -8.34 -13.12
N SER A 261 -2.06 -7.51 -13.00
CA SER A 261 -3.12 -7.70 -12.02
C SER A 261 -4.47 -7.31 -12.62
N HIS A 262 -5.35 -8.27 -12.75
CA HIS A 262 -6.76 -8.06 -13.07
C HIS A 262 -7.55 -7.98 -11.78
N ALA A 263 -7.77 -6.76 -11.29
CA ALA A 263 -8.45 -6.51 -10.01
C ALA A 263 -9.74 -5.72 -10.24
N GLU A 264 -10.88 -6.25 -9.77
CA GLU A 264 -12.20 -5.67 -9.99
C GLU A 264 -13.14 -5.92 -8.81
N TYR A 265 -14.16 -5.07 -8.67
CA TYR A 265 -15.24 -5.26 -7.72
C TYR A 265 -16.22 -6.32 -8.25
N TYR A 266 -16.49 -7.37 -7.50
CA TYR A 266 -17.58 -8.30 -7.82
C TYR A 266 -18.84 -8.06 -6.96
N HIS A 267 -18.72 -7.30 -5.89
CA HIS A 267 -19.81 -6.73 -5.12
C HIS A 267 -19.41 -5.32 -4.65
N ASN A 268 -20.23 -4.32 -4.95
CA ASN A 268 -19.99 -2.94 -4.54
C ASN A 268 -21.28 -2.36 -3.92
N LEU A 269 -21.14 -1.44 -2.97
CA LEU A 269 -22.28 -0.74 -2.35
C LEU A 269 -23.10 0.00 -3.41
N ASP A 270 -22.45 0.57 -4.41
CA ASP A 270 -23.11 1.04 -5.63
C ASP A 270 -22.98 -0.03 -6.71
N LYS A 271 -24.07 -0.73 -7.00
CA LYS A 271 -24.13 -1.80 -8.00
C LYS A 271 -23.66 -1.40 -9.39
N SER A 272 -23.71 -0.10 -9.72
CA SER A 272 -23.21 0.38 -11.02
C SER A 272 -21.68 0.28 -11.16
N HIS A 273 -20.97 0.04 -10.06
CA HIS A 273 -19.52 -0.14 -10.02
C HIS A 273 -19.09 -1.61 -10.02
N GLU A 274 -20.02 -2.56 -9.98
CA GLU A 274 -19.68 -3.99 -10.10
C GLU A 274 -19.07 -4.27 -11.47
N GLY A 275 -17.97 -5.01 -11.49
CA GLY A 275 -17.15 -5.26 -12.70
C GLY A 275 -16.15 -4.13 -13.02
N ASN A 276 -16.19 -3.01 -12.31
CA ASN A 276 -15.19 -1.95 -12.46
C ASN A 276 -13.86 -2.34 -11.81
N ARG A 277 -12.77 -1.79 -12.36
CA ARG A 277 -11.42 -1.97 -11.82
C ARG A 277 -11.29 -1.28 -10.48
N ILE A 278 -10.59 -1.89 -9.54
CA ILE A 278 -10.28 -1.26 -8.27
C ILE A 278 -9.41 -0.02 -8.48
N VAL A 279 -9.62 0.98 -7.61
CA VAL A 279 -8.90 2.25 -7.70
C VAL A 279 -7.43 2.10 -7.33
N MET A 280 -6.57 2.93 -7.92
CA MET A 280 -5.13 3.04 -7.62
C MET A 280 -4.32 1.75 -7.88
N ALA A 281 -4.83 0.81 -8.66
CA ALA A 281 -4.17 -0.43 -9.05
C ALA A 281 -3.91 -0.45 -10.56
N PRO A 282 -2.67 -0.19 -11.02
CA PRO A 282 -2.33 -0.34 -12.43
C PRO A 282 -2.48 -1.79 -12.87
N GLU A 283 -3.09 -2.01 -14.03
CA GLU A 283 -3.25 -3.35 -14.58
C GLU A 283 -1.91 -4.03 -14.92
N PHE A 284 -0.92 -3.23 -15.28
CA PHE A 284 0.44 -3.67 -15.59
C PHE A 284 1.45 -2.74 -14.92
N THR A 285 2.50 -3.34 -14.38
CA THR A 285 3.70 -2.63 -13.94
C THR A 285 4.92 -3.36 -14.47
N GLY A 286 5.95 -2.63 -14.88
CA GLY A 286 7.16 -3.26 -15.39
C GLY A 286 8.37 -2.35 -15.27
N ASN A 287 9.51 -2.99 -15.09
CA ASN A 287 10.82 -2.34 -15.14
C ASN A 287 11.78 -3.24 -15.89
N THR A 288 12.44 -2.71 -16.92
CA THR A 288 13.43 -3.45 -17.67
C THR A 288 14.66 -2.60 -17.93
N GLY A 289 15.82 -3.22 -18.03
CA GLY A 289 17.03 -2.45 -18.26
C GLY A 289 18.30 -3.26 -18.33
N PHE A 290 19.39 -2.54 -18.52
CA PHE A 290 20.75 -3.08 -18.56
C PHE A 290 21.60 -2.40 -17.51
N ILE A 291 22.43 -3.20 -16.86
CA ILE A 291 23.41 -2.75 -15.86
C ILE A 291 24.77 -3.26 -16.33
N TYR A 292 25.68 -2.34 -16.66
CA TYR A 292 27.07 -2.64 -16.91
C TYR A 292 27.89 -2.24 -15.68
N GLN A 293 28.72 -3.17 -15.17
CA GLN A 293 29.47 -2.93 -13.97
C GLN A 293 30.86 -3.60 -14.09
N LYS A 294 31.91 -2.80 -14.13
CA LYS A 294 33.27 -3.28 -14.33
C LYS A 294 34.22 -2.79 -13.26
N ALA A 295 34.92 -3.71 -12.62
CA ALA A 295 36.05 -3.36 -11.77
C ALA A 295 37.22 -2.88 -12.65
N VAL A 296 37.80 -1.73 -12.31
CA VAL A 296 38.94 -1.11 -13.01
C VAL A 296 40.05 -0.99 -12.00
N LYS A 297 41.19 -1.68 -12.28
CA LYS A 297 42.34 -1.62 -11.38
C LYS A 297 43.35 -0.59 -11.91
N THR A 298 43.08 0.69 -11.65
CA THR A 298 44.03 1.78 -11.90
C THR A 298 44.45 2.44 -10.59
N SER A 299 45.44 3.32 -10.64
CA SER A 299 45.91 4.08 -9.46
C SER A 299 44.82 5.00 -8.88
N CYS A 300 43.88 5.48 -9.71
CA CYS A 300 42.86 6.47 -9.36
C CYS A 300 41.46 5.90 -9.28
N PHE A 301 41.10 4.90 -10.14
CA PHE A 301 39.73 4.39 -10.27
C PHE A 301 39.65 2.92 -9.85
N ARG A 302 38.52 2.56 -9.20
CA ARG A 302 38.22 1.20 -8.70
C ARG A 302 37.14 0.52 -9.53
N SER A 303 36.12 1.23 -9.93
CA SER A 303 35.04 0.66 -10.72
C SER A 303 34.33 1.71 -11.56
N PHE A 304 33.72 1.23 -12.64
CA PHE A 304 32.78 1.97 -13.48
C PHE A 304 31.46 1.21 -13.48
N ALA A 305 30.34 1.92 -13.36
CA ALA A 305 29.02 1.37 -13.56
C ALA A 305 28.14 2.30 -14.41
N ALA A 306 27.35 1.68 -15.28
CA ALA A 306 26.36 2.38 -16.09
C ALA A 306 25.07 1.55 -16.08
N SER A 307 23.93 2.21 -15.92
CA SER A 307 22.63 1.54 -16.08
C SER A 307 21.64 2.38 -16.86
N THR A 308 20.78 1.70 -17.58
CA THR A 308 19.62 2.27 -18.24
C THR A 308 18.40 1.44 -17.90
N THR A 309 17.32 2.08 -17.48
CA THR A 309 16.09 1.39 -17.11
C THR A 309 14.86 2.10 -17.70
N VAL A 310 13.89 1.31 -18.12
CA VAL A 310 12.57 1.77 -18.53
C VAL A 310 11.55 1.20 -17.55
N THR A 311 10.82 2.07 -16.86
CA THR A 311 9.72 1.70 -15.98
C THR A 311 8.41 2.00 -16.65
N GLY A 312 7.51 1.02 -16.74
CA GLY A 312 6.21 1.13 -17.39
C GLY A 312 5.06 0.91 -16.42
N PHE A 313 3.96 1.61 -16.67
CA PHE A 313 2.70 1.47 -15.94
C PHE A 313 1.56 1.33 -16.93
N GLY A 314 0.65 0.41 -16.67
CA GLY A 314 -0.60 0.22 -17.40
C GLY A 314 -1.64 1.28 -17.04
N THR A 315 -2.85 1.06 -17.52
CA THR A 315 -3.99 1.90 -17.14
C THR A 315 -4.26 1.80 -15.65
N GLN A 316 -4.50 2.94 -15.02
CA GLN A 316 -4.85 3.07 -13.61
C GLN A 316 -6.07 3.99 -13.48
N TYR A 317 -7.03 3.61 -12.65
CA TYR A 317 -8.22 4.39 -12.35
C TYR A 317 -8.12 5.07 -10.99
N PHE A 318 -8.73 6.26 -10.87
CA PHE A 318 -8.68 7.08 -9.66
C PHE A 318 -10.04 7.19 -8.96
N ASP A 319 -11.10 6.69 -9.59
CA ASP A 319 -12.46 6.65 -9.07
C ASP A 319 -13.10 5.28 -9.30
N GLU A 320 -14.09 4.90 -8.48
CA GLU A 320 -14.80 3.62 -8.56
C GLU A 320 -15.62 3.49 -9.85
N ALA A 321 -16.08 4.61 -10.43
CA ALA A 321 -16.81 4.63 -11.69
C ALA A 321 -15.90 4.39 -12.92
N ASN A 322 -14.57 4.35 -12.72
CA ASN A 322 -13.56 4.19 -13.78
C ASN A 322 -13.60 5.28 -14.88
N LEU A 323 -14.08 6.47 -14.53
CA LEU A 323 -14.11 7.62 -15.43
C LEU A 323 -12.79 8.38 -15.44
N LEU A 324 -12.17 8.55 -14.28
CA LEU A 324 -10.88 9.21 -14.12
C LEU A 324 -9.75 8.19 -14.24
N LYS A 325 -8.92 8.32 -15.28
CA LYS A 325 -7.84 7.37 -15.52
C LYS A 325 -6.55 7.98 -16.02
N GLN A 326 -5.44 7.43 -15.60
CA GLN A 326 -4.14 7.59 -16.21
C GLN A 326 -3.97 6.53 -17.30
N LYS A 327 -3.69 6.97 -18.53
CA LYS A 327 -3.34 6.06 -19.65
C LYS A 327 -1.95 5.48 -19.44
N PRO A 328 -1.62 4.33 -20.06
CA PRO A 328 -0.28 3.75 -19.95
C PRO A 328 0.83 4.73 -20.29
N TYR A 329 1.95 4.63 -19.56
CA TYR A 329 3.13 5.47 -19.80
C TYR A 329 4.41 4.74 -19.41
N PHE A 330 5.54 5.27 -19.92
CA PHE A 330 6.88 4.75 -19.63
C PHE A 330 7.79 5.88 -19.17
N LEU A 331 8.69 5.58 -18.27
CA LEU A 331 9.71 6.49 -17.75
C LEU A 331 11.09 5.90 -18.03
N TRP A 332 11.93 6.64 -18.75
CA TRP A 332 13.30 6.21 -19.03
C TRP A 332 14.28 6.90 -18.09
N ASN A 333 15.18 6.09 -17.49
CA ASN A 333 16.16 6.57 -16.54
C ASN A 333 17.56 6.12 -16.95
N LEU A 334 18.55 6.95 -16.65
CA LEU A 334 19.98 6.66 -16.86
C LEU A 334 20.75 6.94 -15.58
N ASP A 335 21.80 6.14 -15.34
CA ASP A 335 22.72 6.31 -14.23
C ASP A 335 24.13 5.93 -14.66
N LEU A 336 25.10 6.77 -14.36
CA LEU A 336 26.52 6.57 -14.61
C LEU A 336 27.29 6.85 -13.32
N SER A 337 28.14 5.95 -12.90
CA SER A 337 29.00 6.13 -11.73
C SER A 337 30.41 5.62 -11.94
N ILE A 338 31.36 6.36 -11.38
CA ILE A 338 32.77 6.03 -11.35
C ILE A 338 33.23 6.12 -9.90
N SER A 339 33.67 5.00 -9.33
CA SER A 339 34.24 4.96 -7.99
C SER A 339 35.75 5.04 -8.05
N GLY A 340 36.30 5.98 -7.32
CA GLY A 340 37.73 6.21 -7.22
C GLY A 340 38.33 5.82 -5.86
N LYS A 341 39.64 6.03 -5.72
CA LYS A 341 40.33 5.84 -4.44
C LYS A 341 40.00 6.93 -3.44
N TYR A 342 39.74 8.14 -3.94
CA TYR A 342 39.59 9.35 -3.13
C TYR A 342 38.21 9.99 -3.22
N ALA A 343 37.47 9.74 -4.31
CA ALA A 343 36.14 10.29 -4.55
C ALA A 343 35.31 9.40 -5.47
N ASP A 344 34.01 9.44 -5.30
CA ASP A 344 33.01 8.81 -6.17
C ASP A 344 32.24 9.89 -6.92
N PHE A 345 32.04 9.69 -8.21
CA PHE A 345 31.26 10.56 -9.08
C PHE A 345 30.05 9.80 -9.60
N ARG A 346 28.87 10.43 -9.53
CA ARG A 346 27.62 9.86 -10.07
C ARG A 346 26.83 10.94 -10.79
N ILE A 347 26.39 10.62 -12.01
CA ILE A 347 25.48 11.43 -12.81
C ILE A 347 24.26 10.57 -13.11
N TRP A 348 23.09 11.09 -12.85
CA TRP A 348 21.85 10.39 -13.11
C TRP A 348 20.76 11.32 -13.64
N GLY A 349 19.86 10.76 -14.47
CA GLY A 349 18.65 11.39 -14.96
C GLY A 349 17.47 10.45 -14.81
N LYS A 350 16.37 10.95 -14.29
CA LYS A 350 15.09 10.25 -14.21
C LYS A 350 14.11 10.88 -15.16
N ASN A 351 13.23 10.05 -15.76
CA ASN A 351 12.23 10.52 -16.72
C ASN A 351 12.85 11.44 -17.79
N ILE A 352 13.94 10.98 -18.42
CA ILE A 352 14.73 11.80 -19.35
C ILE A 352 13.98 12.22 -20.63
N LEU A 353 12.82 11.58 -20.92
CA LEU A 353 11.92 11.95 -22.00
C LEU A 353 10.86 12.98 -21.58
N ASP A 354 10.93 13.47 -20.35
CA ASP A 354 9.99 14.45 -19.77
C ASP A 354 8.52 14.04 -19.97
N LYS A 355 8.21 12.75 -19.71
CA LYS A 355 6.86 12.22 -19.84
C LYS A 355 5.97 12.76 -18.72
N ALA A 356 4.96 13.55 -19.08
CA ALA A 356 3.92 13.98 -18.14
C ALA A 356 2.95 12.84 -17.83
N PHE A 357 2.58 12.70 -16.57
CA PHE A 357 1.60 11.72 -16.08
C PHE A 357 0.95 12.25 -14.78
N PHE A 358 -0.25 11.73 -14.49
CA PHE A 358 -0.96 12.06 -13.26
C PHE A 358 -0.66 11.00 -12.21
N THR A 359 -0.32 11.46 -11.01
CA THR A 359 -0.18 10.58 -9.84
C THR A 359 -1.50 10.41 -9.10
N TYR A 360 -2.41 11.37 -9.27
CA TYR A 360 -3.74 11.38 -8.69
C TYR A 360 -4.67 12.29 -9.51
N MET A 361 -5.94 11.94 -9.60
CA MET A 361 -7.01 12.75 -10.17
C MET A 361 -8.20 12.79 -9.22
N LEU A 362 -8.83 13.94 -9.12
CA LEU A 362 -10.05 14.17 -8.38
C LEU A 362 -11.14 14.63 -9.34
N ASN A 363 -12.34 14.12 -9.15
CA ASN A 363 -13.52 14.72 -9.75
C ASN A 363 -13.84 15.99 -8.95
N ASN A 364 -13.74 17.14 -9.61
CA ASN A 364 -14.17 18.38 -8.97
C ASN A 364 -15.68 18.55 -9.19
N PRO A 365 -16.52 18.54 -8.15
CA PRO A 365 -17.96 18.71 -8.30
C PRO A 365 -18.35 20.12 -8.78
N VAL A 366 -17.41 21.03 -8.94
CA VAL A 366 -17.64 22.44 -9.35
C VAL A 366 -17.33 22.69 -10.83
N GLY A 367 -17.10 21.63 -11.64
CA GLY A 367 -16.92 21.73 -13.10
C GLY A 367 -15.48 21.69 -13.56
#